data_234e5931271ecb2d2542fd127ade4a1e
#
_entry.id   234e5931271ecb2d2542fd127ade4a1e
#
_cell.length_a   1.000
_cell.length_b   1.000
_cell.length_c   1.000
_cell.angle_alpha   90.00
_cell.angle_beta   90.00
_cell.angle_gamma   90.00
#
_symmetry.space_group_name_H-M   'P 1'
#
loop_
_entity.id
_entity.type
_entity.pdbx_description
1 polymer ?
#
loop_
_entity_poly.entity_id
_entity_poly.type
_entity_poly.pdbx_seq_one_letter_code
_entity_poly.pdbx_strand_id
1 'polypeptide(L)'
;MVAECASARMPPVLSVLLVTFPFFALVLCGYLATRGGALHVSAIGGLNGFVLYFALPAMLYRFGAQQPIARLLDPAAAGVYLLCAVIMVAGTVALTLRRRGWNDAAFGALVAAFPNTGFMGLPLLVALMGEASAGTVIVVLTVDLVITSSACIALSRLEGAGAHGVAVALRNAARGMAVNPMPWAIVLGGLASALQWQLPAPVEQTVAMLAGAASPVALFTIGAVLARSQMNQHEQVPTGQYVPIALAKLIVHPLLVWCVARAAMALGVAISGFTLTVLVLLAALPSASNVSLLVERFGAHGGRVARIIMVSTALAFLSFSAAVALLT
;
A
#
# COMPACT_ATOMS: atom_id res chain seq x y z
N MET A 1 -12.51 -14.87 41.30
CA MET A 1 -12.05 -13.73 42.08
C MET A 1 -10.51 -13.72 42.10
N VAL A 2 -9.82 -13.82 40.98
CA VAL A 2 -8.35 -13.65 40.83
C VAL A 2 -7.98 -13.09 39.42
N ALA A 3 -8.90 -12.49 38.68
CA ALA A 3 -8.64 -11.99 37.31
C ALA A 3 -8.93 -10.48 37.12
N GLU A 4 -8.97 -9.71 38.22
CA GLU A 4 -9.36 -8.29 38.16
C GLU A 4 -8.28 -7.31 38.69
N CYS A 5 -7.04 -7.75 38.80
CA CYS A 5 -5.93 -6.90 39.22
C CYS A 5 -4.82 -6.92 38.17
N ALA A 6 -4.85 -5.99 37.25
CA ALA A 6 -3.75 -5.35 36.54
C ALA A 6 -4.16 -4.81 35.15
N SER A 7 -5.26 -4.05 35.04
CA SER A 7 -5.35 -3.08 33.94
C SER A 7 -4.63 -1.79 34.37
N ALA A 8 -3.35 -1.87 34.66
CA ALA A 8 -2.48 -0.71 34.58
C ALA A 8 -2.63 -0.22 33.14
N ARG A 9 -3.27 0.94 32.91
CA ARG A 9 -3.42 1.56 31.61
C ARG A 9 -2.02 1.75 31.05
N MET A 10 -1.60 0.83 30.17
CA MET A 10 -0.32 0.98 29.46
C MET A 10 -0.33 2.34 28.76
N PRO A 11 0.81 3.06 28.73
CA PRO A 11 0.90 4.30 27.99
C PRO A 11 0.41 4.06 26.54
N PRO A 12 -0.38 4.95 25.96
CA PRO A 12 -0.97 4.74 24.64
C PRO A 12 0.08 4.39 23.57
N VAL A 13 1.28 4.94 23.68
CA VAL A 13 2.42 4.61 22.78
C VAL A 13 2.84 3.13 22.91
N LEU A 14 2.85 2.57 24.10
CA LEU A 14 3.24 1.16 24.30
C LEU A 14 2.20 0.19 23.72
N SER A 15 0.91 0.48 23.87
CA SER A 15 -0.15 -0.34 23.27
C SER A 15 -0.08 -0.32 21.73
N VAL A 16 0.20 0.84 21.11
CA VAL A 16 0.41 0.97 19.67
C VAL A 16 1.62 0.14 19.22
N LEU A 17 2.75 0.26 19.92
CA LEU A 17 3.95 -0.51 19.61
C LEU A 17 3.72 -2.02 19.70
N LEU A 18 2.97 -2.49 20.68
CA LEU A 18 2.63 -3.92 20.82
C LEU A 18 1.77 -4.44 19.66
N VAL A 19 0.83 -3.64 19.14
CA VAL A 19 0.01 -4.02 17.99
C VAL A 19 0.82 -3.94 16.69
N THR A 20 1.70 -2.96 16.52
CA THR A 20 2.49 -2.79 15.29
C THR A 20 3.71 -3.71 15.24
N PHE A 21 4.26 -4.10 16.39
CA PHE A 21 5.47 -4.92 16.49
C PHE A 21 5.42 -6.22 15.66
N PRO A 22 4.36 -7.06 15.71
CA PRO A 22 4.31 -8.30 14.93
C PRO A 22 4.47 -8.08 13.43
N PHE A 23 3.93 -6.98 12.90
CA PHE A 23 4.02 -6.64 11.48
C PHE A 23 5.46 -6.33 11.07
N PHE A 24 6.15 -5.49 11.84
CA PHE A 24 7.55 -5.15 11.56
C PHE A 24 8.51 -6.29 11.92
N ALA A 25 8.19 -7.11 12.91
CA ALA A 25 8.94 -8.31 13.24
C ALA A 25 8.93 -9.32 12.08
N LEU A 26 7.78 -9.53 11.41
CA LEU A 26 7.70 -10.39 10.23
C LEU A 26 8.55 -9.85 9.06
N VAL A 27 8.59 -8.53 8.85
CA VAL A 27 9.50 -7.91 7.86
C VAL A 27 10.95 -8.18 8.24
N LEU A 28 11.31 -7.99 9.52
CA LEU A 28 12.66 -8.28 10.01
C LEU A 28 13.02 -9.76 9.87
N CYS A 29 12.11 -10.69 10.17
CA CYS A 29 12.30 -12.12 9.98
C CYS A 29 12.61 -12.47 8.52
N GLY A 30 11.84 -11.94 7.56
CA GLY A 30 12.09 -12.16 6.13
C GLY A 30 13.42 -11.58 5.67
N TYR A 31 13.80 -10.41 6.18
CA TYR A 31 15.08 -9.79 5.92
C TYR A 31 16.25 -10.64 6.44
N LEU A 32 16.19 -11.09 7.69
CA LEU A 32 17.24 -11.91 8.31
C LEU A 32 17.32 -13.29 7.67
N ALA A 33 16.19 -13.93 7.35
CA ALA A 33 16.16 -15.23 6.69
C ALA A 33 16.86 -15.18 5.31
N THR A 34 16.66 -14.11 4.56
CA THR A 34 17.32 -13.93 3.25
C THR A 34 18.81 -13.59 3.40
N ARG A 35 19.14 -12.68 4.33
CA ARG A 35 20.55 -12.33 4.62
C ARG A 35 21.36 -13.51 5.15
N GLY A 36 20.76 -14.35 5.99
CA GLY A 36 21.35 -15.54 6.57
C GLY A 36 21.35 -16.78 5.65
N GLY A 37 20.79 -16.67 4.44
CA GLY A 37 20.74 -17.78 3.48
C GLY A 37 19.67 -18.85 3.75
N ALA A 38 18.87 -18.71 4.81
CA ALA A 38 17.74 -19.62 5.11
C ALA A 38 16.64 -19.53 4.03
N LEU A 39 16.44 -18.35 3.43
CA LEU A 39 15.60 -18.17 2.26
C LEU A 39 16.48 -17.83 1.05
N HIS A 40 16.46 -18.69 0.05
CA HIS A 40 17.18 -18.43 -1.20
C HIS A 40 16.51 -17.28 -1.99
N VAL A 41 17.33 -16.40 -2.58
CA VAL A 41 16.85 -15.20 -3.30
C VAL A 41 15.87 -15.53 -4.43
N SER A 42 16.03 -16.68 -5.10
CA SER A 42 15.13 -17.15 -6.16
C SER A 42 13.70 -17.48 -5.66
N ALA A 43 13.54 -17.81 -4.37
CA ALA A 43 12.23 -18.12 -3.80
C ALA A 43 11.35 -16.88 -3.62
N ILE A 44 11.93 -15.67 -3.59
CA ILE A 44 11.20 -14.41 -3.40
C ILE A 44 10.15 -14.20 -4.48
N GLY A 45 10.45 -14.56 -5.74
CA GLY A 45 9.50 -14.49 -6.85
C GLY A 45 8.26 -15.36 -6.64
N GLY A 46 8.46 -16.58 -6.14
CA GLY A 46 7.36 -17.50 -5.80
C GLY A 46 6.49 -16.99 -4.65
N LEU A 47 7.10 -16.47 -3.59
CA LEU A 47 6.35 -15.86 -2.48
C LEU A 47 5.53 -14.65 -2.93
N ASN A 48 6.11 -13.75 -3.74
CA ASN A 48 5.38 -12.64 -4.33
C ASN A 48 4.20 -13.12 -5.19
N GLY A 49 4.43 -14.14 -6.03
CA GLY A 49 3.39 -14.74 -6.87
C GLY A 49 2.25 -15.32 -6.03
N PHE A 50 2.55 -16.06 -4.98
CA PHE A 50 1.55 -16.59 -4.06
C PHE A 50 0.71 -15.49 -3.42
N VAL A 51 1.37 -14.43 -2.92
CA VAL A 51 0.65 -13.30 -2.29
C VAL A 51 -0.22 -12.57 -3.30
N LEU A 52 0.30 -12.22 -4.48
CA LEU A 52 -0.40 -11.39 -5.46
C LEU A 52 -1.56 -12.10 -6.15
N TYR A 53 -1.43 -13.41 -6.43
CA TYR A 53 -2.41 -14.13 -7.24
C TYR A 53 -3.37 -15.01 -6.42
N PHE A 54 -3.06 -15.30 -5.16
CA PHE A 54 -3.89 -16.18 -4.33
C PHE A 54 -4.28 -15.51 -3.01
N ALA A 55 -3.33 -15.14 -2.17
CA ALA A 55 -3.60 -14.73 -0.80
C ALA A 55 -4.28 -13.35 -0.70
N LEU A 56 -3.76 -12.33 -1.39
CA LEU A 56 -4.38 -10.99 -1.42
C LEU A 56 -5.75 -10.97 -2.10
N PRO A 57 -5.95 -11.58 -3.27
CA PRO A 57 -7.30 -11.68 -3.85
C PRO A 57 -8.30 -12.34 -2.91
N ALA A 58 -7.93 -13.44 -2.25
CA ALA A 58 -8.79 -14.09 -1.26
C ALA A 58 -9.14 -13.15 -0.09
N MET A 59 -8.16 -12.42 0.43
CA MET A 59 -8.35 -11.45 1.50
C MET A 59 -9.25 -10.28 1.06
N LEU A 60 -9.02 -9.71 -0.12
CA LEU A 60 -9.81 -8.59 -0.66
C LEU A 60 -11.25 -9.01 -0.95
N TYR A 61 -11.46 -10.20 -1.53
CA TYR A 61 -12.79 -10.76 -1.70
C TYR A 61 -13.52 -10.88 -0.37
N ARG A 62 -12.89 -11.49 0.64
CA ARG A 62 -13.49 -11.73 1.95
C ARG A 62 -13.89 -10.42 2.65
N PHE A 63 -12.97 -9.46 2.73
CA PHE A 63 -13.29 -8.16 3.32
C PHE A 63 -14.33 -7.40 2.50
N GLY A 64 -14.27 -7.44 1.16
CA GLY A 64 -15.28 -6.85 0.29
C GLY A 64 -16.68 -7.45 0.50
N ALA A 65 -16.77 -8.77 0.65
CA ALA A 65 -18.03 -9.46 0.89
C ALA A 65 -18.63 -9.17 2.28
N GLN A 66 -17.81 -8.81 3.26
CA GLN A 66 -18.24 -8.50 4.63
C GLN A 66 -18.61 -7.03 4.85
N GLN A 67 -18.24 -6.12 3.91
CA GLN A 67 -18.54 -4.70 4.04
C GLN A 67 -19.82 -4.32 3.29
N PRO A 68 -20.66 -3.41 3.86
CA PRO A 68 -21.75 -2.82 3.09
C PRO A 68 -21.23 -2.11 1.83
N ILE A 69 -21.90 -2.33 0.69
CA ILE A 69 -21.45 -1.79 -0.60
C ILE A 69 -21.29 -0.26 -0.58
N ALA A 70 -22.10 0.44 0.20
CA ALA A 70 -22.00 1.89 0.40
C ALA A 70 -20.63 2.33 0.98
N ARG A 71 -19.97 1.48 1.78
CA ARG A 71 -18.64 1.75 2.31
C ARG A 71 -17.53 1.45 1.31
N LEU A 72 -17.77 0.53 0.37
CA LEU A 72 -16.84 0.22 -0.71
C LEU A 72 -16.88 1.27 -1.83
N LEU A 73 -17.97 2.02 -1.92
CA LEU A 73 -18.22 3.05 -2.93
C LEU A 73 -18.25 4.46 -2.30
N ASP A 74 -17.48 4.73 -1.25
CA ASP A 74 -17.42 6.05 -0.62
C ASP A 74 -16.73 7.08 -1.56
N PRO A 75 -17.50 7.92 -2.30
CA PRO A 75 -16.94 8.86 -3.25
C PRO A 75 -16.23 10.03 -2.57
N ALA A 76 -16.60 10.36 -1.34
CA ALA A 76 -15.97 11.44 -0.58
C ALA A 76 -14.55 11.03 -0.17
N ALA A 77 -14.38 9.83 0.40
CA ALA A 77 -13.07 9.27 0.73
C ALA A 77 -12.21 9.09 -0.54
N ALA A 78 -12.80 8.53 -1.62
CA ALA A 78 -12.11 8.33 -2.89
C ALA A 78 -11.63 9.65 -3.50
N GLY A 79 -12.49 10.68 -3.53
CA GLY A 79 -12.18 12.00 -4.11
C GLY A 79 -11.09 12.73 -3.35
N VAL A 80 -11.15 12.74 -2.02
CA VAL A 80 -10.10 13.36 -1.18
C VAL A 80 -8.77 12.64 -1.36
N TYR A 81 -8.78 11.31 -1.31
CA TYR A 81 -7.55 10.54 -1.47
C TYR A 81 -6.96 10.69 -2.88
N LEU A 82 -7.80 10.64 -3.92
CA LEU A 82 -7.37 10.85 -5.30
C LEU A 82 -6.74 12.22 -5.51
N LEU A 83 -7.35 13.28 -4.95
CA LEU A 83 -6.78 14.63 -5.02
C LEU A 83 -5.38 14.67 -4.38
N CYS A 84 -5.21 14.05 -3.22
CA CYS A 84 -3.90 13.95 -2.56
C CYS A 84 -2.89 13.16 -3.39
N ALA A 85 -3.31 12.03 -3.98
CA ALA A 85 -2.46 11.23 -4.86
C ALA A 85 -2.01 12.04 -6.09
N VAL A 86 -2.92 12.79 -6.72
CA VAL A 86 -2.59 13.67 -7.85
C VAL A 86 -1.58 14.74 -7.45
N ILE A 87 -1.77 15.41 -6.30
CA ILE A 87 -0.84 16.43 -5.79
C ILE A 87 0.54 15.81 -5.53
N MET A 88 0.59 14.64 -4.89
CA MET A 88 1.86 13.93 -4.62
C MET A 88 2.57 13.52 -5.90
N VAL A 89 1.83 12.97 -6.87
CA VAL A 89 2.40 12.56 -8.17
C VAL A 89 2.89 13.80 -8.92
N ALA A 90 2.06 14.82 -9.09
CA ALA A 90 2.42 16.03 -9.82
C ALA A 90 3.63 16.75 -9.18
N GLY A 91 3.63 16.92 -7.86
CA GLY A 91 4.73 17.53 -7.12
C GLY A 91 6.04 16.76 -7.26
N THR A 92 5.99 15.42 -7.12
CA THR A 92 7.19 14.58 -7.26
C THR A 92 7.72 14.59 -8.69
N VAL A 93 6.84 14.49 -9.70
CA VAL A 93 7.23 14.60 -11.11
C VAL A 93 7.85 15.96 -11.39
N ALA A 94 7.21 17.06 -10.99
CA ALA A 94 7.72 18.42 -11.22
C ALA A 94 9.13 18.62 -10.64
N LEU A 95 9.40 18.06 -9.46
CA LEU A 95 10.70 18.18 -8.78
C LEU A 95 11.79 17.27 -9.39
N THR A 96 11.41 16.15 -10.01
CA THR A 96 12.39 15.15 -10.46
C THR A 96 12.54 15.05 -11.97
N LEU A 97 11.56 15.46 -12.76
CA LEU A 97 11.48 15.28 -14.21
C LEU A 97 12.70 15.79 -14.95
N ARG A 98 13.12 17.05 -14.67
CA ARG A 98 14.26 17.71 -15.36
C ARG A 98 15.58 16.95 -15.19
N ARG A 99 15.72 16.17 -14.11
CA ARG A 99 16.96 15.46 -13.77
C ARG A 99 16.92 13.98 -14.11
N ARG A 100 15.72 13.42 -14.35
CA ARG A 100 15.52 11.96 -14.40
C ARG A 100 14.82 11.42 -15.64
N GLY A 101 14.16 12.28 -16.42
CA GLY A 101 13.27 11.85 -17.50
C GLY A 101 11.93 11.32 -16.96
N TRP A 102 11.01 11.08 -17.86
CA TRP A 102 9.63 10.72 -17.53
C TRP A 102 9.51 9.38 -16.82
N ASN A 103 10.26 8.35 -17.28
CA ASN A 103 10.15 7.01 -16.72
C ASN A 103 10.51 7.00 -15.22
N ASP A 104 11.70 7.49 -14.88
CA ASP A 104 12.17 7.50 -13.50
C ASP A 104 11.41 8.48 -12.61
N ALA A 105 10.95 9.62 -13.16
CA ALA A 105 10.14 10.58 -12.42
C ALA A 105 8.78 10.00 -12.07
N ALA A 106 8.12 9.32 -13.03
CA ALA A 106 6.80 8.71 -12.82
C ALA A 106 6.84 7.58 -11.78
N PHE A 107 7.84 6.68 -11.83
CA PHE A 107 7.95 5.62 -10.83
C PHE A 107 8.44 6.15 -9.47
N GLY A 108 9.26 7.21 -9.44
CA GLY A 108 9.56 7.96 -8.22
C GLY A 108 8.32 8.59 -7.59
N ALA A 109 7.41 9.12 -8.40
CA ALA A 109 6.14 9.67 -7.96
C ALA A 109 5.18 8.57 -7.48
N LEU A 110 5.15 7.42 -8.16
CA LEU A 110 4.34 6.29 -7.74
C LEU A 110 4.71 5.82 -6.33
N VAL A 111 6.00 5.63 -6.01
CA VAL A 111 6.41 5.24 -4.65
C VAL A 111 6.22 6.35 -3.62
N ALA A 112 6.13 7.61 -4.02
CA ALA A 112 5.81 8.73 -3.13
C ALA A 112 4.32 8.81 -2.80
N ALA A 113 3.43 8.41 -3.71
CA ALA A 113 1.99 8.51 -3.56
C ALA A 113 1.33 7.20 -3.11
N PHE A 114 1.85 6.05 -3.50
CA PHE A 114 1.25 4.75 -3.26
C PHE A 114 1.75 4.12 -1.94
N PRO A 115 0.94 4.09 -0.87
CA PRO A 115 1.25 3.41 0.38
C PRO A 115 1.13 1.89 0.24
N ASN A 116 1.74 1.16 1.13
CA ASN A 116 1.66 -0.30 1.19
C ASN A 116 0.32 -0.78 1.76
N THR A 117 -0.77 -0.31 1.16
CA THR A 117 -2.15 -0.52 1.61
C THR A 117 -2.54 -1.99 1.57
N GLY A 118 -2.20 -2.70 0.47
CA GLY A 118 -2.61 -4.10 0.28
C GLY A 118 -1.89 -5.06 1.22
N PHE A 119 -0.56 -4.97 1.33
CA PHE A 119 0.23 -5.93 2.09
C PHE A 119 0.26 -5.63 3.58
N MET A 120 0.25 -4.36 3.95
CA MET A 120 0.39 -3.92 5.34
C MET A 120 -0.85 -3.17 5.83
N GLY A 121 -1.41 -2.28 5.02
CA GLY A 121 -2.47 -1.37 5.44
C GLY A 121 -3.73 -2.10 5.88
N LEU A 122 -4.28 -2.98 5.05
CA LEU A 122 -5.53 -3.67 5.37
C LEU A 122 -5.44 -4.47 6.68
N PRO A 123 -4.49 -5.40 6.86
CA PRO A 123 -4.42 -6.16 8.10
C PRO A 123 -4.07 -5.29 9.32
N LEU A 124 -3.20 -4.30 9.16
CA LEU A 124 -2.77 -3.43 10.27
C LEU A 124 -3.90 -2.51 10.73
N LEU A 125 -4.62 -1.88 9.79
CA LEU A 125 -5.74 -0.99 10.13
C LEU A 125 -6.91 -1.77 10.73
N VAL A 126 -7.19 -2.98 10.24
CA VAL A 126 -8.20 -3.86 10.84
C VAL A 126 -7.80 -4.26 12.27
N ALA A 127 -6.53 -4.56 12.52
CA ALA A 127 -6.04 -4.88 13.86
C ALA A 127 -6.09 -3.67 14.82
N LEU A 128 -5.85 -2.45 14.32
CA LEU A 128 -5.83 -1.22 15.13
C LEU A 128 -7.21 -0.60 15.34
N MET A 129 -8.04 -0.58 14.29
CA MET A 129 -9.29 0.20 14.24
C MET A 129 -10.54 -0.67 14.00
N GLY A 130 -10.35 -2.00 13.92
CA GLY A 130 -11.43 -2.94 13.68
C GLY A 130 -11.83 -3.06 12.20
N GLU A 131 -12.72 -4.04 11.93
CA GLU A 131 -13.17 -4.38 10.57
C GLU A 131 -13.88 -3.22 9.84
N ALA A 132 -14.43 -2.25 10.56
CA ALA A 132 -15.04 -1.08 9.98
C ALA A 132 -14.08 -0.24 9.11
N SER A 133 -12.77 -0.33 9.37
CA SER A 133 -11.73 0.35 8.58
C SER A 133 -11.55 -0.24 7.18
N ALA A 134 -11.87 -1.53 6.99
CA ALA A 134 -11.63 -2.26 5.75
C ALA A 134 -12.28 -1.60 4.51
N GLY A 135 -13.47 -1.02 4.66
CA GLY A 135 -14.15 -0.32 3.55
C GLY A 135 -13.29 0.83 3.01
N THR A 136 -12.86 1.75 3.86
CA THR A 136 -12.00 2.87 3.47
C THR A 136 -10.63 2.39 2.91
N VAL A 137 -10.07 1.33 3.51
CA VAL A 137 -8.81 0.73 3.00
C VAL A 137 -8.98 0.21 1.57
N ILE A 138 -10.09 -0.46 1.26
CA ILE A 138 -10.39 -0.98 -0.08
C ILE A 138 -10.59 0.17 -1.08
N VAL A 139 -11.26 1.25 -0.67
CA VAL A 139 -11.41 2.46 -1.50
C VAL A 139 -10.03 3.03 -1.88
N VAL A 140 -9.15 3.23 -0.91
CA VAL A 140 -7.78 3.73 -1.14
C VAL A 140 -6.99 2.78 -2.05
N LEU A 141 -7.04 1.48 -1.76
CA LEU A 141 -6.35 0.47 -2.57
C LEU A 141 -6.85 0.47 -4.02
N THR A 142 -8.17 0.65 -4.22
CA THR A 142 -8.76 0.73 -5.57
C THR A 142 -8.28 1.96 -6.33
N VAL A 143 -8.25 3.14 -5.69
CA VAL A 143 -7.70 4.37 -6.29
C VAL A 143 -6.24 4.16 -6.69
N ASP A 144 -5.44 3.56 -5.83
CA ASP A 144 -4.02 3.34 -6.08
C ASP A 144 -3.76 2.31 -7.20
N LEU A 145 -4.46 1.18 -7.18
CA LEU A 145 -4.29 0.13 -8.18
C LEU A 145 -4.82 0.53 -9.56
N VAL A 146 -5.96 1.25 -9.59
CA VAL A 146 -6.64 1.56 -10.84
C VAL A 146 -6.19 2.91 -11.42
N ILE A 147 -6.15 3.96 -10.60
CA ILE A 147 -5.93 5.32 -11.08
C ILE A 147 -4.47 5.72 -10.94
N THR A 148 -3.92 5.69 -9.70
CA THR A 148 -2.57 6.19 -9.43
C THR A 148 -1.51 5.41 -10.20
N SER A 149 -1.57 4.07 -10.17
CA SER A 149 -0.62 3.22 -10.90
C SER A 149 -0.74 3.41 -12.41
N SER A 150 -1.97 3.45 -12.95
CA SER A 150 -2.20 3.63 -14.38
C SER A 150 -1.72 4.98 -14.89
N ALA A 151 -1.98 6.06 -14.12
CA ALA A 151 -1.50 7.39 -14.44
C ALA A 151 0.04 7.45 -14.46
N CYS A 152 0.71 6.88 -13.47
CA CYS A 152 2.17 6.85 -13.43
C CYS A 152 2.77 5.97 -14.55
N ILE A 153 2.14 4.83 -14.89
CA ILE A 153 2.55 4.02 -16.04
C ILE A 153 2.37 4.81 -17.35
N ALA A 154 1.28 5.55 -17.52
CA ALA A 154 1.08 6.40 -18.68
C ALA A 154 2.14 7.51 -18.75
N LEU A 155 2.39 8.21 -17.65
CA LEU A 155 3.42 9.25 -17.55
C LEU A 155 4.82 8.69 -17.89
N SER A 156 5.15 7.48 -17.43
CA SER A 156 6.45 6.86 -17.69
C SER A 156 6.75 6.63 -19.18
N ARG A 157 5.71 6.64 -20.02
CA ARG A 157 5.81 6.40 -21.47
C ARG A 157 5.79 7.68 -22.30
N LEU A 158 5.74 8.86 -21.70
CA LEU A 158 5.75 10.13 -22.42
C LEU A 158 7.11 10.43 -23.06
N GLU A 159 8.19 9.87 -22.57
CA GLU A 159 9.52 10.01 -23.18
C GLU A 159 9.59 9.21 -24.48
N GLY A 160 9.70 9.89 -25.60
CA GLY A 160 9.75 9.27 -26.93
C GLY A 160 8.39 8.86 -27.53
N ALA A 161 7.29 9.21 -26.88
CA ALA A 161 5.95 8.95 -27.41
C ALA A 161 5.56 10.04 -28.40
N GLY A 162 5.56 9.72 -29.70
CA GLY A 162 4.75 10.45 -30.68
C GLY A 162 3.26 10.35 -30.31
N ALA A 163 2.37 11.03 -31.07
CA ALA A 163 0.93 11.12 -30.78
C ALA A 163 0.21 9.78 -30.46
N HIS A 164 0.77 8.65 -30.88
CA HIS A 164 0.25 7.30 -30.64
C HIS A 164 0.71 6.69 -29.28
N GLY A 165 1.71 7.26 -28.62
CA GLY A 165 2.31 6.67 -27.39
C GLY A 165 1.38 6.68 -26.20
N VAL A 166 0.56 7.72 -26.03
CA VAL A 166 -0.41 7.85 -24.93
C VAL A 166 -1.51 6.79 -25.06
N ALA A 167 -2.03 6.57 -26.25
CA ALA A 167 -3.07 5.54 -26.48
C ALA A 167 -2.53 4.12 -26.21
N VAL A 168 -1.30 3.83 -26.62
CA VAL A 168 -0.63 2.56 -26.34
C VAL A 168 -0.38 2.40 -24.84
N ALA A 169 0.04 3.46 -24.14
CA ALA A 169 0.26 3.43 -22.70
C ALA A 169 -1.04 3.17 -21.93
N LEU A 170 -2.14 3.85 -22.29
CA LEU A 170 -3.47 3.63 -21.71
C LEU A 170 -3.98 2.21 -21.98
N ARG A 171 -3.83 1.70 -23.20
CA ARG A 171 -4.20 0.32 -23.53
C ARG A 171 -3.41 -0.71 -22.71
N ASN A 172 -2.11 -0.49 -22.53
CA ASN A 172 -1.26 -1.38 -21.74
C ASN A 172 -1.60 -1.30 -20.23
N ALA A 173 -1.93 -0.12 -19.72
CA ALA A 173 -2.42 0.06 -18.36
C ALA A 173 -3.76 -0.65 -18.15
N ALA A 174 -4.72 -0.48 -19.07
CA ALA A 174 -6.02 -1.15 -19.02
C ALA A 174 -5.86 -2.69 -19.09
N ARG A 175 -4.98 -3.19 -19.97
CA ARG A 175 -4.68 -4.62 -20.03
C ARG A 175 -4.02 -5.12 -18.73
N GLY A 176 -3.12 -4.33 -18.16
CA GLY A 176 -2.49 -4.65 -16.86
C GLY A 176 -3.52 -4.78 -15.73
N MET A 177 -4.50 -3.87 -15.68
CA MET A 177 -5.62 -3.95 -14.73
C MET A 177 -6.49 -5.18 -14.97
N ALA A 178 -6.84 -5.47 -16.22
CA ALA A 178 -7.69 -6.62 -16.56
C ALA A 178 -7.06 -7.98 -16.19
N VAL A 179 -5.74 -8.07 -16.25
CA VAL A 179 -4.99 -9.29 -15.87
C VAL A 179 -4.71 -9.37 -14.36
N ASN A 180 -4.79 -8.24 -13.64
CA ASN A 180 -4.55 -8.22 -12.20
C ASN A 180 -5.77 -8.80 -11.45
N PRO A 181 -5.61 -9.85 -10.62
CA PRO A 181 -6.74 -10.46 -9.90
C PRO A 181 -7.31 -9.58 -8.77
N MET A 182 -6.57 -8.61 -8.26
CA MET A 182 -7.01 -7.80 -7.11
C MET A 182 -8.26 -6.95 -7.39
N PRO A 183 -8.35 -6.15 -8.50
CA PRO A 183 -9.58 -5.43 -8.82
C PRO A 183 -10.80 -6.35 -8.97
N TRP A 184 -10.61 -7.51 -9.58
CA TRP A 184 -11.69 -8.50 -9.73
C TRP A 184 -12.15 -9.09 -8.40
N ALA A 185 -11.21 -9.37 -7.49
CA ALA A 185 -11.53 -9.83 -6.15
C ALA A 185 -12.36 -8.79 -5.36
N ILE A 186 -12.04 -7.49 -5.48
CA ILE A 186 -12.81 -6.40 -4.88
C ILE A 186 -14.22 -6.35 -5.48
N VAL A 187 -14.34 -6.41 -6.81
CA VAL A 187 -15.64 -6.40 -7.52
C VAL A 187 -16.48 -7.61 -7.12
N LEU A 188 -15.90 -8.82 -7.12
CA LEU A 188 -16.61 -10.04 -6.73
C LEU A 188 -17.03 -10.03 -5.25
N GLY A 189 -16.18 -9.51 -4.36
CA GLY A 189 -16.53 -9.32 -2.96
C GLY A 189 -17.67 -8.32 -2.78
N GLY A 190 -17.61 -7.17 -3.45
CA GLY A 190 -18.67 -6.17 -3.43
C GLY A 190 -20.00 -6.70 -3.99
N LEU A 191 -19.96 -7.48 -5.08
CA LEU A 191 -21.15 -8.13 -5.63
C LEU A 191 -21.72 -9.16 -4.66
N ALA A 192 -20.89 -9.98 -4.02
CA ALA A 192 -21.33 -10.94 -3.01
C ALA A 192 -22.01 -10.23 -1.84
N SER A 193 -21.45 -9.08 -1.38
CA SER A 193 -22.09 -8.24 -0.37
C SER A 193 -23.44 -7.69 -0.82
N ALA A 194 -23.51 -7.13 -2.04
CA ALA A 194 -24.75 -6.54 -2.58
C ALA A 194 -25.86 -7.57 -2.76
N LEU A 195 -25.51 -8.77 -3.21
CA LEU A 195 -26.44 -9.87 -3.45
C LEU A 195 -26.69 -10.74 -2.20
N GLN A 196 -26.04 -10.42 -1.07
CA GLN A 196 -26.07 -11.24 0.15
C GLN A 196 -25.70 -12.71 -0.12
N TRP A 197 -24.79 -12.90 -1.09
CA TRP A 197 -24.39 -14.23 -1.52
C TRP A 197 -23.30 -14.79 -0.60
N GLN A 198 -23.52 -16.00 -0.10
CA GLN A 198 -22.59 -16.71 0.75
C GLN A 198 -21.97 -17.88 -0.02
N LEU A 199 -20.67 -18.05 0.11
CA LEU A 199 -19.99 -19.22 -0.43
C LEU A 199 -20.37 -20.49 0.35
N PRO A 200 -20.38 -21.67 -0.30
CA PRO A 200 -20.48 -22.93 0.42
C PRO A 200 -19.37 -23.04 1.48
N ALA A 201 -19.69 -23.57 2.65
CA ALA A 201 -18.79 -23.59 3.80
C ALA A 201 -17.36 -24.11 3.50
N PRO A 202 -17.14 -25.19 2.71
CA PRO A 202 -15.78 -25.66 2.40
C PRO A 202 -14.99 -24.64 1.54
N VAL A 203 -15.68 -23.93 0.63
CA VAL A 203 -15.06 -22.90 -0.23
C VAL A 203 -14.71 -21.68 0.59
N GLU A 204 -15.62 -21.22 1.46
CA GLU A 204 -15.36 -20.11 2.37
C GLU A 204 -14.17 -20.39 3.29
N GLN A 205 -14.09 -21.59 3.84
CA GLN A 205 -12.95 -22.01 4.67
C GLN A 205 -11.63 -21.96 3.88
N THR A 206 -11.62 -22.43 2.64
CA THR A 206 -10.43 -22.36 1.78
C THR A 206 -10.01 -20.91 1.51
N VAL A 207 -10.98 -20.06 1.17
CA VAL A 207 -10.74 -18.61 0.97
C VAL A 207 -10.22 -17.96 2.26
N ALA A 208 -10.78 -18.32 3.41
CA ALA A 208 -10.34 -17.82 4.71
C ALA A 208 -8.90 -18.23 5.05
N MET A 209 -8.49 -19.46 4.74
CA MET A 209 -7.11 -19.92 4.93
C MET A 209 -6.12 -19.17 4.05
N LEU A 210 -6.44 -18.97 2.76
CA LEU A 210 -5.63 -18.17 1.85
C LEU A 210 -5.55 -16.71 2.31
N ALA A 211 -6.67 -16.12 2.69
CA ALA A 211 -6.74 -14.74 3.22
C ALA A 211 -5.90 -14.59 4.50
N GLY A 212 -5.94 -15.56 5.40
CA GLY A 212 -5.12 -15.58 6.62
C GLY A 212 -3.62 -15.62 6.36
N ALA A 213 -3.20 -16.23 5.26
CA ALA A 213 -1.80 -16.28 4.85
C ALA A 213 -1.31 -14.96 4.21
N ALA A 214 -2.21 -14.09 3.75
CA ALA A 214 -1.86 -12.90 2.98
C ALA A 214 -0.88 -11.98 3.74
N SER A 215 -1.25 -11.56 4.94
CA SER A 215 -0.45 -10.62 5.73
C SER A 215 0.91 -11.21 6.15
N PRO A 216 1.00 -12.37 6.81
CA PRO A 216 2.29 -12.87 7.27
C PRO A 216 3.26 -13.18 6.11
N VAL A 217 2.77 -13.77 5.01
CA VAL A 217 3.63 -14.08 3.86
C VAL A 217 4.04 -12.80 3.13
N ALA A 218 3.13 -11.83 2.98
CA ALA A 218 3.46 -10.54 2.35
C ALA A 218 4.53 -9.77 3.13
N LEU A 219 4.37 -9.63 4.44
CA LEU A 219 5.31 -8.91 5.30
C LEU A 219 6.69 -9.58 5.33
N PHE A 220 6.71 -10.90 5.45
CA PHE A 220 7.94 -11.68 5.34
C PHE A 220 8.62 -11.46 3.98
N THR A 221 7.84 -11.50 2.90
CA THR A 221 8.34 -11.29 1.53
C THR A 221 8.90 -9.87 1.34
N ILE A 222 8.27 -8.84 1.93
CA ILE A 222 8.81 -7.47 1.93
C ILE A 222 10.21 -7.46 2.52
N GLY A 223 10.40 -8.08 3.67
CA GLY A 223 11.72 -8.20 4.30
C GLY A 223 12.74 -8.88 3.40
N ALA A 224 12.35 -9.98 2.76
CA ALA A 224 13.19 -10.70 1.81
C ALA A 224 13.57 -9.85 0.59
N VAL A 225 12.63 -9.09 0.02
CA VAL A 225 12.88 -8.14 -1.07
C VAL A 225 13.85 -7.04 -0.65
N LEU A 226 13.71 -6.51 0.56
CA LEU A 226 14.65 -5.50 1.10
C LEU A 226 16.06 -6.05 1.24
N ALA A 227 16.22 -7.28 1.74
CA ALA A 227 17.51 -7.96 1.84
C ALA A 227 18.14 -8.19 0.46
N ARG A 228 17.37 -8.73 -0.51
CA ARG A 228 17.80 -8.90 -1.91
C ARG A 228 18.30 -7.60 -2.52
N SER A 229 17.54 -6.51 -2.32
CA SER A 229 17.90 -5.19 -2.82
C SER A 229 19.24 -4.68 -2.26
N GLN A 230 19.56 -4.98 -1.02
CA GLN A 230 20.85 -4.63 -0.43
C GLN A 230 22.00 -5.54 -0.90
N MET A 231 21.74 -6.82 -1.12
CA MET A 231 22.76 -7.77 -1.59
C MET A 231 23.18 -7.51 -3.03
N ASN A 232 22.26 -7.04 -3.88
CA ASN A 232 22.50 -6.77 -5.30
C ASN A 232 23.02 -5.35 -5.58
N GLN A 233 23.57 -4.64 -4.59
CA GLN A 233 24.02 -3.26 -4.74
C GLN A 233 25.32 -3.13 -5.54
N HIS A 234 25.24 -3.27 -6.86
CA HIS A 234 26.32 -2.86 -7.78
C HIS A 234 26.24 -1.37 -8.13
N GLU A 235 25.13 -0.69 -7.88
CA GLU A 235 24.93 0.73 -8.16
C GLU A 235 24.86 1.55 -6.88
N GLN A 236 25.79 2.49 -6.71
CA GLN A 236 25.74 3.48 -5.65
C GLN A 236 24.71 4.57 -6.02
N VAL A 237 23.53 4.51 -5.42
CA VAL A 237 22.51 5.57 -5.56
C VAL A 237 22.74 6.62 -4.46
N PRO A 238 23.06 7.88 -4.82
CA PRO A 238 23.26 8.94 -3.83
C PRO A 238 22.02 9.15 -2.94
N THR A 239 22.23 9.39 -1.65
CA THR A 239 21.17 9.53 -0.65
C THR A 239 20.15 10.63 -0.99
N GLY A 240 20.59 11.73 -1.57
CA GLY A 240 19.73 12.83 -2.04
C GLY A 240 18.72 12.45 -3.12
N GLN A 241 18.82 11.25 -3.70
CA GLN A 241 17.91 10.79 -4.75
C GLN A 241 16.73 9.95 -4.24
N TYR A 242 16.82 9.40 -3.03
CA TYR A 242 15.79 8.53 -2.47
C TYR A 242 15.28 8.98 -1.09
N VAL A 243 16.13 9.54 -0.22
CA VAL A 243 15.72 9.98 1.11
C VAL A 243 14.63 11.07 1.08
N PRO A 244 14.72 12.13 0.26
CA PRO A 244 13.65 13.14 0.21
C PRO A 244 12.30 12.56 -0.20
N ILE A 245 12.28 11.58 -1.12
CA ILE A 245 11.05 10.94 -1.56
C ILE A 245 10.47 10.05 -0.45
N ALA A 246 11.32 9.29 0.26
CA ALA A 246 10.88 8.49 1.40
C ALA A 246 10.32 9.36 2.54
N LEU A 247 10.94 10.51 2.83
CA LEU A 247 10.44 11.47 3.81
C LEU A 247 9.16 12.16 3.35
N ALA A 248 9.07 12.54 2.07
CA ALA A 248 7.82 13.07 1.50
C ALA A 248 6.68 12.06 1.65
N LYS A 249 6.94 10.77 1.40
CA LYS A 249 5.96 9.70 1.61
C LYS A 249 5.49 9.60 3.06
N LEU A 250 6.39 9.67 4.03
CA LEU A 250 6.05 9.42 5.43
C LEU A 250 5.55 10.66 6.18
N ILE A 251 5.85 11.86 5.69
CA ILE A 251 5.53 13.12 6.37
C ILE A 251 4.57 13.95 5.53
N VAL A 252 4.95 14.28 4.29
CA VAL A 252 4.16 15.18 3.44
C VAL A 252 2.83 14.53 3.05
N HIS A 253 2.83 13.26 2.66
CA HIS A 253 1.61 12.57 2.23
C HIS A 253 0.54 12.50 3.34
N PRO A 254 0.80 12.01 4.57
CA PRO A 254 -0.21 11.99 5.62
C PRO A 254 -0.67 13.40 6.05
N LEU A 255 0.23 14.38 6.10
CA LEU A 255 -0.15 15.77 6.39
C LEU A 255 -1.04 16.35 5.29
N LEU A 256 -0.72 16.09 4.03
CA LEU A 256 -1.53 16.50 2.88
C LEU A 256 -2.94 15.89 2.96
N VAL A 257 -3.04 14.59 3.23
CA VAL A 257 -4.34 13.92 3.38
C VAL A 257 -5.12 14.51 4.54
N TRP A 258 -4.47 14.77 5.67
CA TRP A 258 -5.12 15.41 6.81
C TRP A 258 -5.64 16.81 6.46
N CYS A 259 -4.81 17.67 5.85
CA CYS A 259 -5.19 19.03 5.47
C CYS A 259 -6.35 19.03 4.45
N VAL A 260 -6.24 18.23 3.39
CA VAL A 260 -7.27 18.15 2.33
C VAL A 260 -8.59 17.61 2.88
N ALA A 261 -8.54 16.53 3.68
CA ALA A 261 -9.75 15.98 4.28
C ALA A 261 -10.40 16.96 5.25
N ARG A 262 -9.63 17.68 6.08
CA ARG A 262 -10.15 18.73 6.98
C ARG A 262 -10.77 19.89 6.20
N ALA A 263 -10.13 20.32 5.11
CA ALA A 263 -10.68 21.34 4.24
C ALA A 263 -11.98 20.86 3.57
N ALA A 264 -12.01 19.64 3.07
CA ALA A 264 -13.23 19.04 2.49
C ALA A 264 -14.39 19.00 3.50
N MET A 265 -14.12 18.57 4.74
CA MET A 265 -15.12 18.58 5.82
C MET A 265 -15.62 20.00 6.11
N ALA A 266 -14.75 21.00 6.13
CA ALA A 266 -15.12 22.41 6.33
C ALA A 266 -16.00 22.96 5.18
N LEU A 267 -15.85 22.41 3.97
CA LEU A 267 -16.68 22.72 2.79
C LEU A 267 -17.96 21.88 2.71
N GLY A 268 -18.28 21.09 3.75
CA GLY A 268 -19.52 20.30 3.82
C GLY A 268 -19.46 18.93 3.17
N VAL A 269 -18.26 18.44 2.78
CA VAL A 269 -18.13 17.06 2.28
C VAL A 269 -18.32 16.08 3.44
N ALA A 270 -19.17 15.08 3.25
CA ALA A 270 -19.55 14.11 4.29
C ALA A 270 -18.43 13.07 4.53
N ILE A 271 -17.40 13.46 5.26
CA ILE A 271 -16.30 12.58 5.72
C ILE A 271 -16.40 12.48 7.24
N SER A 272 -16.50 11.24 7.75
CA SER A 272 -16.50 11.03 9.20
C SER A 272 -15.08 11.20 9.79
N GLY A 273 -14.98 11.54 11.09
CA GLY A 273 -13.69 11.57 11.78
C GLY A 273 -12.96 10.22 11.73
N PHE A 274 -13.71 9.11 11.77
CA PHE A 274 -13.16 7.76 11.60
C PHE A 274 -12.53 7.58 10.22
N THR A 275 -13.26 7.94 9.15
CA THR A 275 -12.74 7.86 7.76
C THR A 275 -11.49 8.73 7.58
N LEU A 276 -11.49 9.95 8.12
CA LEU A 276 -10.32 10.83 8.11
C LEU A 276 -9.11 10.15 8.78
N THR A 277 -9.28 9.59 9.98
CA THR A 277 -8.19 8.88 10.69
C THR A 277 -7.66 7.72 9.86
N VAL A 278 -8.54 6.89 9.29
CA VAL A 278 -8.13 5.76 8.44
C VAL A 278 -7.34 6.25 7.21
N LEU A 279 -7.81 7.30 6.51
CA LEU A 279 -7.12 7.87 5.35
C LEU A 279 -5.72 8.38 5.69
N VAL A 280 -5.58 9.10 6.81
CA VAL A 280 -4.28 9.64 7.26
C VAL A 280 -3.33 8.51 7.65
N LEU A 281 -3.80 7.50 8.38
CA LEU A 281 -2.99 6.35 8.76
C LEU A 281 -2.56 5.53 7.54
N LEU A 282 -3.42 5.37 6.53
CA LEU A 282 -3.03 4.75 5.26
C LEU A 282 -1.93 5.55 4.54
N ALA A 283 -2.07 6.87 4.50
CA ALA A 283 -1.04 7.73 3.92
C ALA A 283 0.28 7.68 4.69
N ALA A 284 0.26 7.42 6.00
CA ALA A 284 1.45 7.28 6.85
C ALA A 284 2.18 5.93 6.69
N LEU A 285 1.59 4.96 5.99
CA LEU A 285 2.25 3.69 5.67
C LEU A 285 3.47 3.90 4.76
N PRO A 286 4.45 2.98 4.78
CA PRO A 286 5.59 3.03 3.87
C PRO A 286 5.15 2.89 2.41
N SER A 287 6.07 3.14 1.49
CA SER A 287 5.84 2.94 0.05
C SER A 287 5.51 1.48 -0.27
N ALA A 288 4.61 1.27 -1.24
CA ALA A 288 4.19 -0.06 -1.66
C ALA A 288 5.34 -0.86 -2.30
N SER A 289 5.59 -2.05 -1.76
CA SER A 289 6.70 -2.91 -2.23
C SER A 289 6.45 -3.52 -3.62
N ASN A 290 5.18 -3.69 -4.02
CA ASN A 290 4.81 -4.21 -5.35
C ASN A 290 5.22 -3.26 -6.50
N VAL A 291 5.49 -1.98 -6.23
CA VAL A 291 5.99 -1.04 -7.24
C VAL A 291 7.35 -1.48 -7.79
N SER A 292 8.18 -2.21 -7.03
CA SER A 292 9.44 -2.75 -7.54
C SER A 292 9.25 -3.68 -8.75
N LEU A 293 8.18 -4.46 -8.78
CA LEU A 293 7.85 -5.33 -9.90
C LEU A 293 7.45 -4.54 -11.16
N LEU A 294 6.74 -3.43 -10.96
CA LEU A 294 6.40 -2.53 -12.07
C LEU A 294 7.65 -1.86 -12.63
N VAL A 295 8.55 -1.42 -11.77
CA VAL A 295 9.83 -0.81 -12.17
C VAL A 295 10.68 -1.77 -13.01
N GLU A 296 10.82 -3.02 -12.60
CA GLU A 296 11.51 -4.07 -13.37
C GLU A 296 10.84 -4.27 -14.75
N ARG A 297 9.51 -4.35 -14.77
CA ARG A 297 8.73 -4.55 -16.01
C ARG A 297 8.83 -3.38 -16.99
N PHE A 298 8.89 -2.14 -16.48
CA PHE A 298 8.88 -0.92 -17.28
C PHE A 298 10.27 -0.29 -17.50
N GLY A 299 11.33 -0.92 -16.97
CA GLY A 299 12.73 -0.52 -17.19
C GLY A 299 13.11 0.80 -16.53
N ALA A 300 12.49 1.15 -15.39
CA ALA A 300 12.91 2.29 -14.59
C ALA A 300 14.03 1.91 -13.62
N HIS A 301 14.61 2.90 -12.93
CA HIS A 301 15.75 2.71 -12.05
C HIS A 301 15.39 1.93 -10.75
N GLY A 302 15.46 0.59 -10.82
CA GLY A 302 15.07 -0.33 -9.76
C GLY A 302 15.80 -0.10 -8.44
N GLY A 303 17.11 0.16 -8.48
CA GLY A 303 17.93 0.41 -7.29
C GLY A 303 17.47 1.62 -6.48
N ARG A 304 17.04 2.71 -7.14
CA ARG A 304 16.50 3.90 -6.48
C ARG A 304 15.15 3.61 -5.81
N VAL A 305 14.22 2.99 -6.53
CA VAL A 305 12.89 2.66 -6.01
C VAL A 305 12.99 1.69 -4.83
N ALA A 306 13.83 0.67 -4.93
CA ALA A 306 14.06 -0.26 -3.84
C ALA A 306 14.60 0.44 -2.57
N ARG A 307 15.49 1.44 -2.71
CA ARG A 307 15.99 2.22 -1.57
C ARG A 307 14.92 3.13 -0.96
N ILE A 308 14.02 3.72 -1.77
CA ILE A 308 12.87 4.48 -1.25
C ILE A 308 11.97 3.57 -0.42
N ILE A 309 11.63 2.40 -0.95
CA ILE A 309 10.80 1.41 -0.24
C ILE A 309 11.49 0.98 1.06
N MET A 310 12.79 0.68 1.02
CA MET A 310 13.56 0.26 2.19
C MET A 310 13.57 1.33 3.28
N VAL A 311 13.97 2.56 2.93
CA VAL A 311 14.06 3.66 3.91
C VAL A 311 12.68 4.00 4.47
N SER A 312 11.66 4.09 3.61
CA SER A 312 10.30 4.35 4.08
C SER A 312 9.79 3.23 5.00
N THR A 313 10.08 1.95 4.70
CA THR A 313 9.67 0.82 5.55
C THR A 313 10.40 0.83 6.90
N ALA A 314 11.70 1.10 6.92
CA ALA A 314 12.47 1.16 8.16
C ALA A 314 12.02 2.31 9.07
N LEU A 315 11.77 3.50 8.49
CA LEU A 315 11.34 4.67 9.24
C LEU A 315 9.86 4.61 9.62
N ALA A 316 9.04 3.88 8.86
CA ALA A 316 7.60 3.76 9.12
C ALA A 316 7.29 3.14 10.48
N PHE A 317 8.14 2.28 11.02
CA PHE A 317 7.95 1.75 12.38
C PHE A 317 7.77 2.87 13.41
N LEU A 318 8.58 3.93 13.32
CA LEU A 318 8.49 5.06 14.24
C LEU A 318 7.43 6.07 13.79
N SER A 319 7.44 6.48 12.50
CA SER A 319 6.53 7.52 12.00
C SER A 319 5.07 7.09 12.00
N PHE A 320 4.78 5.85 11.64
CA PHE A 320 3.42 5.31 11.70
C PHE A 320 2.93 5.15 13.13
N SER A 321 3.78 4.62 14.03
CA SER A 321 3.42 4.49 15.44
C SER A 321 3.15 5.87 16.08
N ALA A 322 3.94 6.89 15.73
CA ALA A 322 3.69 8.27 16.14
C ALA A 322 2.36 8.81 15.56
N ALA A 323 2.07 8.55 14.29
CA ALA A 323 0.81 8.97 13.68
C ALA A 323 -0.41 8.32 14.35
N VAL A 324 -0.33 7.01 14.67
CA VAL A 324 -1.40 6.31 15.43
C VAL A 324 -1.57 6.97 16.79
N ALA A 325 -0.49 7.18 17.55
CA ALA A 325 -0.57 7.77 18.89
C ALA A 325 -1.12 9.21 18.91
N LEU A 326 -1.00 9.95 17.80
CA LEU A 326 -1.53 11.32 17.67
C LEU A 326 -3.00 11.35 17.24
N LEU A 327 -3.49 10.32 16.59
CA LEU A 327 -4.81 10.29 15.96
C LEU A 327 -5.82 9.40 16.69
N THR A 328 -5.36 8.51 17.54
CA THR A 328 -6.18 7.59 18.36
C THR A 328 -5.97 7.79 19.84
#